data_1ff3811470a1e32b3289dbcd5f56f7e6
#
_entry.id   1ff3811470a1e32b3289dbcd5f56f7e6
#
_cell.length_a   1.000
_cell.length_b   1.000
_cell.length_c   1.000
_cell.angle_alpha   90.00
_cell.angle_beta   90.00
_cell.angle_gamma   90.00
#
_symmetry.space_group_name_H-M   'P 1'
#
loop_
_entity.id
_entity.type
_entity.pdbx_description
1 polymer ?
#
loop_
_entity_poly.entity_id
_entity_poly.type
_entity_poly.pdbx_seq_one_letter_code
_entity_poly.pdbx_strand_id
1 'polypeptide(L)'
;MIRNWSIIVGSMLGIALSMLSVTAGSAADIEWTTSGQIDLKAPALDVCPSADGKWLYLLSAGEIAVYAFADGKIVNRIPLDAAFDRLVYVKETNSLVATSRSNNKVKIIRLEIVYKVTTTGLPYKGAKNAPVTIAVFSDYQ
;
A
#
# COMPACT_ATOMS: atom_id res chain seq x y z
N MET A 1 -47.66 82.65 -27.86
CA MET A 1 -46.40 83.25 -27.42
C MET A 1 -45.99 82.62 -26.12
N ILE A 2 -44.75 82.31 -25.97
CA ILE A 2 -44.05 81.79 -24.80
C ILE A 2 -43.82 80.31 -24.81
N ARG A 3 -42.57 79.98 -25.11
CA ARG A 3 -41.91 78.65 -25.13
C ARG A 3 -41.61 78.19 -23.70
N ASN A 4 -41.98 76.98 -23.36
CA ASN A 4 -41.48 76.35 -22.17
C ASN A 4 -40.54 75.19 -22.57
N TRP A 5 -39.31 75.40 -22.16
CA TRP A 5 -38.23 74.41 -22.32
C TRP A 5 -38.18 73.57 -21.07
N SER A 6 -38.54 72.28 -21.19
CA SER A 6 -38.40 71.33 -20.10
C SER A 6 -37.15 70.55 -20.32
N ILE A 7 -36.23 70.72 -19.44
CA ILE A 7 -34.99 69.96 -19.34
C ILE A 7 -35.32 68.56 -18.72
N ILE A 8 -35.17 67.48 -19.50
CA ILE A 8 -35.27 66.14 -18.98
C ILE A 8 -33.88 65.74 -18.54
N VAL A 9 -33.71 65.64 -17.22
CA VAL A 9 -32.52 65.08 -16.58
C VAL A 9 -32.72 63.56 -16.59
N GLY A 10 -32.05 62.84 -17.50
CA GLY A 10 -32.04 61.38 -17.55
C GLY A 10 -31.11 60.83 -16.48
N SER A 11 -31.68 60.18 -15.47
CA SER A 11 -30.92 59.35 -14.50
C SER A 11 -30.46 58.09 -15.16
N MET A 12 -29.16 57.97 -15.38
CA MET A 12 -28.52 56.80 -15.87
C MET A 12 -28.23 55.85 -14.67
N LEU A 13 -29.16 54.90 -14.44
CA LEU A 13 -29.01 53.88 -13.42
C LEU A 13 -28.12 52.77 -13.98
N GLY A 14 -26.83 52.83 -13.64
CA GLY A 14 -25.86 51.80 -13.99
C GLY A 14 -26.09 50.54 -13.18
N ILE A 15 -26.64 49.51 -13.82
CA ILE A 15 -26.71 48.17 -13.25
C ILE A 15 -25.32 47.53 -13.43
N ALA A 16 -24.53 47.51 -12.37
CA ALA A 16 -23.31 46.71 -12.32
C ALA A 16 -23.68 45.24 -12.18
N LEU A 17 -23.71 44.51 -13.31
CA LEU A 17 -23.87 43.08 -13.34
C LEU A 17 -22.54 42.44 -12.90
N SER A 18 -22.39 42.14 -11.61
CA SER A 18 -21.26 41.41 -11.07
C SER A 18 -21.36 39.96 -11.58
N MET A 19 -20.55 39.61 -12.59
CA MET A 19 -20.35 38.20 -13.01
C MET A 19 -19.68 37.45 -11.86
N LEU A 20 -20.45 36.68 -11.08
CA LEU A 20 -19.91 35.65 -10.24
C LEU A 20 -19.31 34.58 -11.16
N SER A 21 -18.00 34.60 -11.30
CA SER A 21 -17.25 33.49 -11.92
C SER A 21 -17.34 32.29 -10.98
N VAL A 22 -18.27 31.38 -11.23
CA VAL A 22 -18.28 30.06 -10.60
C VAL A 22 -17.10 29.33 -11.19
N THR A 23 -16.00 29.24 -10.45
CA THR A 23 -14.93 28.32 -10.76
C THR A 23 -15.49 26.91 -10.54
N ALA A 24 -15.83 26.23 -11.62
CA ALA A 24 -16.13 24.80 -11.59
C ALA A 24 -14.85 24.10 -11.09
N GLY A 25 -14.83 23.75 -9.81
CA GLY A 25 -13.81 22.88 -9.27
C GLY A 25 -13.86 21.56 -10.04
N SER A 26 -12.79 21.24 -10.77
CA SER A 26 -12.65 19.95 -11.39
C SER A 26 -12.62 18.91 -10.26
N ALA A 27 -13.73 18.21 -10.04
CA ALA A 27 -13.72 17.04 -9.18
C ALA A 27 -12.79 16.03 -9.85
N ALA A 28 -11.76 15.61 -9.12
CA ALA A 28 -10.90 14.52 -9.59
C ALA A 28 -11.78 13.28 -9.73
N ASP A 29 -11.90 12.76 -10.93
CA ASP A 29 -12.58 11.49 -11.19
C ASP A 29 -11.61 10.35 -10.91
N ILE A 30 -12.10 9.28 -10.27
CA ILE A 30 -11.28 8.11 -9.94
C ILE A 30 -11.65 7.00 -10.91
N GLU A 31 -10.75 6.75 -11.85
CA GLU A 31 -10.83 5.56 -12.69
C GLU A 31 -10.24 4.36 -11.93
N TRP A 32 -10.87 3.22 -12.01
CA TRP A 32 -10.42 2.00 -11.37
C TRP A 32 -10.39 0.84 -12.36
N THR A 33 -9.44 -0.05 -12.13
CA THR A 33 -9.35 -1.33 -12.84
C THR A 33 -8.95 -2.42 -11.85
N THR A 34 -9.48 -3.63 -12.04
CA THR A 34 -9.09 -4.78 -11.22
C THR A 34 -7.73 -5.28 -11.71
N SER A 35 -6.69 -5.12 -10.89
CA SER A 35 -5.32 -5.56 -11.21
C SER A 35 -5.06 -7.03 -10.87
N GLY A 36 -5.92 -7.67 -10.08
CA GLY A 36 -5.77 -9.09 -9.73
C GLY A 36 -6.83 -9.56 -8.73
N GLN A 37 -6.90 -10.87 -8.59
CA GLN A 37 -7.69 -11.58 -7.59
C GLN A 37 -6.79 -12.64 -6.95
N ILE A 38 -6.92 -12.84 -5.65
CA ILE A 38 -6.13 -13.81 -4.88
C ILE A 38 -7.08 -14.86 -4.32
N ASP A 39 -6.90 -16.11 -4.72
CA ASP A 39 -7.66 -17.22 -4.18
C ASP A 39 -7.00 -17.77 -2.92
N LEU A 40 -7.71 -17.71 -1.81
CA LEU A 40 -7.26 -18.19 -0.51
C LEU A 40 -7.88 -19.54 -0.19
N LYS A 41 -7.15 -20.38 0.59
CA LYS A 41 -7.64 -21.69 1.05
C LYS A 41 -8.72 -21.57 2.15
N ALA A 42 -8.70 -20.47 2.88
CA ALA A 42 -9.64 -20.15 3.96
C ALA A 42 -10.03 -18.67 3.88
N PRO A 43 -11.16 -18.26 4.45
CA PRO A 43 -11.59 -16.86 4.47
C PRO A 43 -10.52 -15.95 5.03
N ALA A 44 -10.28 -14.80 4.38
CA ALA A 44 -9.43 -13.75 4.94
C ALA A 44 -10.12 -13.13 6.14
N LEU A 45 -9.40 -13.05 7.26
CA LEU A 45 -9.84 -12.40 8.49
C LEU A 45 -9.36 -10.96 8.54
N ASP A 46 -8.15 -10.71 8.03
CA ASP A 46 -7.56 -9.39 7.99
C ASP A 46 -6.49 -9.32 6.89
N VAL A 47 -6.14 -8.09 6.48
CA VAL A 47 -5.16 -7.85 5.44
C VAL A 47 -4.38 -6.58 5.74
N CYS A 48 -3.05 -6.61 5.60
CA CYS A 48 -2.23 -5.42 5.69
C CYS A 48 -1.09 -5.43 4.67
N PRO A 49 -0.80 -4.29 4.01
CA PRO A 49 0.33 -4.16 3.11
C PRO A 49 1.64 -3.92 3.88
N SER A 50 2.76 -4.25 3.26
CA SER A 50 4.09 -3.76 3.69
C SER A 50 4.24 -2.26 3.41
N ALA A 51 5.12 -1.58 4.15
CA ALA A 51 5.32 -0.13 3.98
C ALA A 51 5.90 0.25 2.61
N ASP A 52 6.63 -0.64 1.95
CA ASP A 52 7.20 -0.44 0.63
C ASP A 52 6.26 -0.85 -0.51
N GLY A 53 5.06 -1.33 -0.18
CA GLY A 53 4.05 -1.77 -1.15
C GLY A 53 4.41 -3.03 -1.93
N LYS A 54 5.47 -3.77 -1.56
CA LYS A 54 5.89 -4.98 -2.28
C LYS A 54 5.13 -6.22 -1.86
N TRP A 55 4.65 -6.25 -0.62
CA TRP A 55 4.03 -7.41 0.00
C TRP A 55 2.63 -7.10 0.52
N LEU A 56 1.76 -8.08 0.44
CA LEU A 56 0.46 -8.07 1.10
C LEU A 56 0.39 -9.27 2.04
N TYR A 57 0.11 -9.02 3.29
CA TYR A 57 -0.03 -10.05 4.32
C TYR A 57 -1.51 -10.33 4.55
N LEU A 58 -1.93 -11.57 4.32
CA LEU A 58 -3.31 -12.01 4.34
C LEU A 58 -3.48 -12.97 5.52
N LEU A 59 -4.16 -12.53 6.56
CA LEU A 59 -4.46 -13.37 7.72
C LEU A 59 -5.67 -14.26 7.42
N SER A 60 -5.49 -15.54 7.63
CA SER A 60 -6.56 -16.54 7.63
C SER A 60 -6.47 -17.38 8.89
N ALA A 61 -7.47 -18.21 9.18
CA ALA A 61 -7.42 -19.14 10.30
C ALA A 61 -6.24 -20.09 10.13
N GLY A 62 -5.25 -20.01 11.02
CA GLY A 62 -4.08 -20.88 11.05
C GLY A 62 -2.86 -20.41 10.28
N GLU A 63 -2.93 -19.34 9.47
CA GLU A 63 -1.77 -18.88 8.70
C GLU A 63 -1.85 -17.39 8.32
N ILE A 64 -0.69 -16.82 8.04
CA ILE A 64 -0.55 -15.56 7.30
C ILE A 64 0.06 -15.89 5.94
N ALA A 65 -0.67 -15.69 4.86
CA ALA A 65 -0.16 -15.82 3.52
C ALA A 65 0.55 -14.52 3.11
N VAL A 66 1.76 -14.64 2.53
CA VAL A 66 2.55 -13.52 2.03
C VAL A 66 2.43 -13.49 0.52
N TYR A 67 1.74 -12.47 0.01
CA TYR A 67 1.58 -12.25 -1.43
C TYR A 67 2.59 -11.22 -1.92
N ALA A 68 3.28 -11.54 -3.01
CA ALA A 68 4.23 -10.65 -3.67
C ALA A 68 3.53 -9.96 -4.86
N PHE A 69 3.44 -8.63 -4.85
CA PHE A 69 2.84 -7.88 -5.96
C PHE A 69 3.64 -8.04 -7.26
N ALA A 70 4.97 -8.11 -7.17
CA ALA A 70 5.83 -8.29 -8.34
C ALA A 70 5.62 -9.64 -9.04
N ASP A 71 5.35 -10.69 -8.26
CA ASP A 71 5.20 -12.06 -8.77
C ASP A 71 3.73 -12.43 -9.05
N GLY A 72 2.79 -11.64 -8.56
CA GLY A 72 1.36 -11.90 -8.67
C GLY A 72 0.90 -13.18 -7.97
N LYS A 73 1.62 -13.63 -6.92
CA LYS A 73 1.34 -14.90 -6.25
C LYS A 73 1.72 -14.91 -4.76
N ILE A 74 1.19 -15.90 -4.04
CA ILE A 74 1.61 -16.18 -2.67
C ILE A 74 2.99 -16.85 -2.71
N VAL A 75 3.98 -16.22 -2.08
CA VAL A 75 5.39 -16.67 -2.06
C VAL A 75 5.76 -17.37 -0.76
N ASN A 76 5.03 -17.09 0.32
CA ASN A 76 5.30 -17.71 1.62
C ASN A 76 4.02 -17.84 2.46
N ARG A 77 4.06 -18.68 3.48
CA ARG A 77 2.99 -18.89 4.47
C ARG A 77 3.62 -19.01 5.84
N ILE A 78 3.19 -18.17 6.76
CA ILE A 78 3.66 -18.13 8.14
C ILE A 78 2.59 -18.84 8.99
N PRO A 79 2.90 -19.96 9.63
CA PRO A 79 1.93 -20.66 10.48
C PRO A 79 1.59 -19.82 11.71
N LEU A 80 0.31 -19.74 12.01
CA LEU A 80 -0.22 -18.99 13.14
C LEU A 80 -1.36 -19.80 13.79
N ASP A 81 -1.61 -19.55 15.08
CA ASP A 81 -2.77 -20.12 15.75
C ASP A 81 -4.05 -19.57 15.12
N ALA A 82 -5.06 -20.41 14.90
CA ALA A 82 -6.33 -20.04 14.30
C ALA A 82 -7.15 -19.01 15.12
N ALA A 83 -6.78 -18.81 16.38
CA ALA A 83 -7.44 -17.84 17.26
C ALA A 83 -7.09 -16.38 16.96
N PHE A 84 -6.06 -16.10 16.16
CA PHE A 84 -5.70 -14.73 15.77
C PHE A 84 -6.63 -14.23 14.66
N ASP A 85 -7.16 -13.02 14.86
CA ASP A 85 -8.21 -12.45 14.01
C ASP A 85 -7.91 -11.01 13.51
N ARG A 86 -6.75 -10.45 13.89
CA ARG A 86 -6.29 -9.13 13.47
C ARG A 86 -4.81 -9.14 13.17
N LEU A 87 -4.39 -8.31 12.19
CA LEU A 87 -3.02 -8.20 11.73
C LEU A 87 -2.65 -6.74 11.48
N VAL A 88 -1.48 -6.33 11.97
CA VAL A 88 -0.91 -5.00 11.73
C VAL A 88 0.56 -5.15 11.35
N TYR A 89 1.01 -4.41 10.35
CA TYR A 89 2.43 -4.30 10.01
C TYR A 89 3.06 -3.07 10.68
N VAL A 90 4.17 -3.27 11.37
CA VAL A 90 4.95 -2.23 12.05
C VAL A 90 6.24 -2.00 11.27
N LYS A 91 6.30 -0.86 10.58
CA LYS A 91 7.39 -0.51 9.66
C LYS A 91 8.75 -0.41 10.37
N GLU A 92 8.78 0.23 11.53
CA GLU A 92 10.00 0.55 12.29
C GLU A 92 10.77 -0.69 12.70
N THR A 93 10.07 -1.77 12.98
CA THR A 93 10.67 -3.05 13.41
C THR A 93 10.57 -4.15 12.37
N ASN A 94 10.03 -3.84 11.19
CA ASN A 94 9.73 -4.82 10.14
C ASN A 94 9.02 -6.06 10.71
N SER A 95 7.92 -5.84 11.42
CA SER A 95 7.25 -6.90 12.16
C SER A 95 5.75 -6.92 11.87
N LEU A 96 5.16 -8.10 11.92
CA LEU A 96 3.72 -8.29 11.96
C LEU A 96 3.29 -8.46 13.43
N VAL A 97 2.25 -7.76 13.80
CA VAL A 97 1.60 -7.89 15.10
C VAL A 97 0.23 -8.52 14.87
N ALA A 98 0.08 -9.76 15.31
CA ALA A 98 -1.20 -10.47 15.28
C ALA A 98 -1.86 -10.42 16.66
N THR A 99 -3.16 -10.13 16.70
CA THR A 99 -3.94 -10.09 17.94
C THR A 99 -5.09 -11.07 17.88
N SER A 100 -5.41 -11.64 19.03
CA SER A 100 -6.54 -12.54 19.23
C SER A 100 -7.47 -11.96 20.29
N ARG A 101 -8.67 -11.59 19.89
CA ARG A 101 -9.70 -11.09 20.81
C ARG A 101 -10.29 -12.20 21.68
N SER A 102 -10.32 -13.42 21.17
CA SER A 102 -10.87 -14.57 21.92
C SER A 102 -9.96 -15.06 23.05
N ASN A 103 -8.64 -14.95 22.86
CA ASN A 103 -7.64 -15.51 23.79
C ASN A 103 -6.83 -14.42 24.51
N ASN A 104 -7.14 -13.14 24.29
CA ASN A 104 -6.39 -12.00 24.86
C ASN A 104 -4.87 -12.09 24.61
N LYS A 105 -4.47 -12.54 23.41
CA LYS A 105 -3.08 -12.73 23.05
C LYS A 105 -2.64 -11.76 21.96
N VAL A 106 -1.38 -11.34 22.05
CA VAL A 106 -0.68 -10.60 21.02
C VAL A 106 0.57 -11.38 20.65
N LYS A 107 0.82 -11.57 19.35
CA LYS A 107 2.03 -12.21 18.83
C LYS A 107 2.76 -11.25 17.91
N ILE A 108 4.06 -11.06 18.14
CA ILE A 108 4.93 -10.24 17.32
C ILE A 108 5.80 -11.16 16.50
N ILE A 109 5.77 -10.99 15.17
CA ILE A 109 6.51 -11.82 14.21
C ILE A 109 7.45 -10.88 13.45
N ARG A 110 8.76 -10.99 13.70
CA ARG A 110 9.76 -10.23 12.94
C ARG A 110 9.92 -10.84 11.56
N LEU A 111 9.98 -9.99 10.56
CA LEU A 111 10.18 -10.39 9.17
C LEU A 111 11.63 -10.11 8.77
N GLU A 112 12.28 -11.11 8.18
CA GLU A 112 13.62 -11.00 7.62
C GLU A 112 13.61 -11.50 6.18
N ILE A 113 14.18 -10.73 5.27
CA ILE A 113 14.30 -11.12 3.87
C ILE A 113 15.57 -11.97 3.74
N VAL A 114 15.39 -13.24 3.45
CA VAL A 114 16.51 -14.16 3.20
C VAL A 114 16.71 -14.29 1.69
N TYR A 115 17.85 -13.84 1.21
CA TYR A 115 18.23 -14.03 -0.19
C TYR A 115 18.92 -15.38 -0.36
N LYS A 116 18.39 -16.20 -1.25
CA LYS A 116 19.08 -17.43 -1.67
C LYS A 116 20.15 -17.07 -2.67
N VAL A 117 21.40 -17.14 -2.26
CA VAL A 117 22.54 -16.94 -3.14
C VAL A 117 22.91 -18.26 -3.77
N THR A 118 22.83 -18.37 -5.10
CA THR A 118 23.27 -19.56 -5.83
C THR A 118 24.78 -19.44 -6.03
N THR A 119 25.54 -20.32 -5.40
CA THR A 119 27.01 -20.38 -5.50
C THR A 119 27.51 -21.42 -6.51
N THR A 120 26.59 -22.14 -7.15
CA THR A 120 26.91 -23.16 -8.15
C THR A 120 27.61 -22.53 -9.38
N GLY A 121 28.79 -23.03 -9.71
CA GLY A 121 29.57 -22.54 -10.84
C GLY A 121 30.43 -21.30 -10.54
N LEU A 122 30.37 -20.76 -9.32
CA LEU A 122 31.22 -19.66 -8.90
C LEU A 122 32.57 -20.18 -8.36
N PRO A 123 33.66 -19.42 -8.52
CA PRO A 123 34.94 -19.73 -7.90
C PRO A 123 34.78 -19.82 -6.38
N TYR A 124 35.34 -20.85 -5.76
CA TYR A 124 35.31 -21.02 -4.31
C TYR A 124 36.69 -21.40 -3.78
N LYS A 125 36.95 -21.06 -2.51
CA LYS A 125 38.16 -21.44 -1.79
C LYS A 125 37.74 -22.19 -0.53
N GLY A 126 38.29 -23.40 -0.34
CA GLY A 126 38.01 -24.22 0.82
C GLY A 126 37.43 -25.60 0.48
N ALA A 127 36.99 -26.33 1.49
CA ALA A 127 36.41 -27.63 1.34
C ALA A 127 35.00 -27.57 0.73
N LYS A 128 34.71 -28.47 -0.25
CA LYS A 128 33.39 -28.54 -0.92
C LYS A 128 32.22 -28.78 0.06
N ASN A 129 32.48 -29.45 1.14
CA ASN A 129 31.48 -29.88 2.14
C ASN A 129 31.62 -29.07 3.44
N ALA A 130 32.10 -27.82 3.38
CA ALA A 130 32.20 -26.99 4.55
C ALA A 130 30.79 -26.73 5.14
N PRO A 131 30.61 -26.80 6.48
CA PRO A 131 29.31 -26.59 7.09
C PRO A 131 28.82 -25.13 7.00
N VAL A 132 29.72 -24.20 6.69
CA VAL A 132 29.43 -22.76 6.52
C VAL A 132 30.06 -22.30 5.22
N THR A 133 29.29 -21.56 4.42
CA THR A 133 29.75 -20.91 3.20
C THR A 133 29.60 -19.40 3.35
N ILE A 134 30.65 -18.65 3.07
CA ILE A 134 30.64 -17.20 3.06
C ILE A 134 30.68 -16.75 1.59
N ALA A 135 29.64 -16.05 1.14
CA ALA A 135 29.62 -15.41 -0.18
C ALA A 135 30.18 -13.98 -0.05
N VAL A 136 31.18 -13.67 -0.86
CA VAL A 136 31.77 -12.32 -0.92
C VAL A 136 31.38 -11.71 -2.26
N PHE A 137 30.74 -10.55 -2.22
CA PHE A 137 30.44 -9.74 -3.39
C PHE A 137 31.45 -8.61 -3.44
N SER A 138 32.30 -8.57 -4.48
CA SER A 138 33.20 -7.46 -4.70
C SER A 138 32.84 -6.80 -6.03
N ASP A 139 32.67 -5.48 -6.02
CA ASP A 139 32.54 -4.67 -7.21
C ASP A 139 33.96 -4.27 -7.64
N TYR A 140 34.35 -4.72 -8.83
CA TYR A 140 35.62 -4.30 -9.43
C TYR A 140 35.29 -3.09 -10.33
N GLN A 141 35.58 -1.90 -9.82
CA GLN A 141 35.59 -0.67 -10.61
C GLN A 141 36.94 -0.53 -11.37
#